data_a393257affd67a2cba087bb03068c4e8
#
_entry.id   a393257affd67a2cba087bb03068c4e8
#
_cell.length_a   1.000
_cell.length_b   1.000
_cell.length_c   1.000
_cell.angle_alpha   90.00
_cell.angle_beta   90.00
_cell.angle_gamma   90.00
#
_symmetry.space_group_name_H-M   'P 1'
#
loop_
_entity.id
_entity.type
_entity.pdbx_description
1 polymer ?
#
loop_
_entity_poly.entity_id
_entity_poly.type
_entity_poly.pdbx_seq_one_letter_code
_entity_poly.pdbx_strand_id
1 'polypeptide(L)'
;MLTHEQIRAAKLVDNCLKDKIILVTGAGDGIGRTVSLFYARYGATVLLLGRTQSKLETLYDEIEALGYATPAILPMDFAKATFAQMNELSLLIQKEFGYLDGIVHNAGILGALTPLEMYDPITFEEVMKVNFTAPFMLTQALFGLLMKAKSASVIFTSSSVGAKPRAFWGAYALSKQGLEGMSDIFTQETQNHTTLRFNTINPGATRTNMRAHAFPGEDPNSLKTPEEIITPYIYLMTDDASGVKGQVIDCQPK
;
A
#
# COMPACT_ATOMS: atom_id res chain seq x y z
N MET A 1 -23.34 -1.04 6.25
CA MET A 1 -21.96 -1.16 5.73
C MET A 1 -21.96 -0.50 4.37
N LEU A 2 -20.98 0.38 4.08
CA LEU A 2 -20.90 1.03 2.78
C LEU A 2 -20.59 -0.01 1.68
N THR A 3 -21.20 0.16 0.51
CA THR A 3 -20.90 -0.69 -0.64
C THR A 3 -19.57 -0.27 -1.27
N HIS A 4 -18.91 -1.18 -2.00
CA HIS A 4 -17.69 -0.85 -2.75
C HIS A 4 -17.92 0.29 -3.78
N GLU A 5 -19.12 0.38 -4.33
CA GLU A 5 -19.50 1.47 -5.23
C GLU A 5 -19.52 2.83 -4.51
N GLN A 6 -20.09 2.88 -3.31
CA GLN A 6 -20.08 4.10 -2.49
C GLN A 6 -18.66 4.52 -2.11
N ILE A 7 -17.78 3.57 -1.82
CA ILE A 7 -16.36 3.85 -1.54
C ILE A 7 -15.64 4.42 -2.77
N ARG A 8 -15.88 3.86 -3.97
CA ARG A 8 -15.29 4.37 -5.22
C ARG A 8 -15.81 5.75 -5.61
N ALA A 9 -17.06 6.04 -5.30
CA ALA A 9 -17.74 7.30 -5.62
C ALA A 9 -17.74 8.30 -4.44
N ALA A 10 -16.95 8.03 -3.40
CA ALA A 10 -16.88 8.88 -2.21
C ALA A 10 -16.44 10.31 -2.59
N LYS A 11 -17.19 11.30 -2.10
CA LYS A 11 -16.78 12.71 -2.22
C LYS A 11 -15.75 12.98 -1.13
N LEU A 12 -14.53 13.25 -1.58
CA LEU A 12 -13.43 13.60 -0.69
C LEU A 12 -13.51 15.07 -0.36
N VAL A 13 -13.47 15.41 0.92
CA VAL A 13 -13.44 16.78 1.42
C VAL A 13 -11.99 17.25 1.48
N ASP A 14 -11.72 18.51 1.15
CA ASP A 14 -10.39 19.09 1.29
C ASP A 14 -9.87 18.93 2.71
N ASN A 15 -8.59 18.62 2.83
CA ASN A 15 -7.93 18.35 4.11
C ASN A 15 -8.51 17.18 4.94
N CYS A 16 -9.20 16.22 4.31
CA CYS A 16 -9.79 15.08 5.03
C CYS A 16 -8.75 14.15 5.70
N LEU A 17 -7.47 14.33 5.40
CA LEU A 17 -6.35 13.63 6.03
C LEU A 17 -5.46 14.56 6.85
N LYS A 18 -5.96 15.77 7.19
CA LYS A 18 -5.19 16.75 7.95
C LYS A 18 -4.66 16.15 9.26
N ASP A 19 -3.40 16.43 9.54
CA ASP A 19 -2.66 16.01 10.74
C ASP A 19 -2.46 14.48 10.87
N LYS A 20 -2.81 13.69 9.85
CA LYS A 20 -2.53 12.25 9.83
C LYS A 20 -1.09 11.98 9.42
N ILE A 21 -0.47 11.00 10.08
CA ILE A 21 0.86 10.48 9.75
C ILE A 21 0.66 9.14 9.04
N ILE A 22 1.02 9.06 7.77
CA ILE A 22 0.74 7.88 6.94
C ILE A 22 2.01 7.39 6.24
N LEU A 23 2.35 6.12 6.42
CA LEU A 23 3.48 5.48 5.75
C LEU A 23 3.03 4.82 4.46
N VAL A 24 3.69 5.13 3.34
CA VAL A 24 3.43 4.51 2.03
C VAL A 24 4.67 3.76 1.57
N THR A 25 4.53 2.44 1.36
CA THR A 25 5.61 1.62 0.82
C THR A 25 5.57 1.60 -0.71
N GLY A 26 6.75 1.60 -1.35
CA GLY A 26 6.83 1.75 -2.82
C GLY A 26 6.42 3.16 -3.29
N ALA A 27 6.69 4.16 -2.46
CA ALA A 27 6.28 5.56 -2.70
C ALA A 27 6.95 6.22 -3.91
N GLY A 28 8.04 5.64 -4.44
CA GLY A 28 8.81 6.28 -5.51
C GLY A 28 8.26 6.08 -6.93
N ASP A 29 7.23 5.25 -7.15
CA ASP A 29 6.77 4.92 -8.50
C ASP A 29 5.29 4.50 -8.53
N GLY A 30 4.63 4.63 -9.69
CA GLY A 30 3.31 4.11 -10.00
C GLY A 30 2.24 4.51 -8.96
N ILE A 31 1.45 3.54 -8.53
CA ILE A 31 0.34 3.77 -7.59
C ILE A 31 0.84 4.35 -6.27
N GLY A 32 1.96 3.84 -5.71
CA GLY A 32 2.49 4.33 -4.43
C GLY A 32 2.89 5.80 -4.48
N ARG A 33 3.49 6.26 -5.60
CA ARG A 33 3.82 7.67 -5.82
C ARG A 33 2.57 8.53 -5.86
N THR A 34 1.58 8.12 -6.62
CA THR A 34 0.31 8.86 -6.73
C THR A 34 -0.44 8.90 -5.39
N VAL A 35 -0.52 7.76 -4.67
CA VAL A 35 -1.11 7.71 -3.32
C VAL A 35 -0.42 8.69 -2.39
N SER A 36 0.92 8.72 -2.36
CA SER A 36 1.69 9.62 -1.51
C SER A 36 1.41 11.09 -1.82
N LEU A 37 1.42 11.47 -3.11
CA LEU A 37 1.14 12.82 -3.53
C LEU A 37 -0.28 13.27 -3.13
N PHE A 38 -1.27 12.41 -3.35
CA PHE A 38 -2.66 12.74 -2.98
C PHE A 38 -2.87 12.77 -1.46
N TYR A 39 -2.22 11.91 -0.68
CA TYR A 39 -2.29 12.01 0.78
C TYR A 39 -1.74 13.33 1.28
N ALA A 40 -0.59 13.79 0.76
CA ALA A 40 -0.03 15.09 1.07
C ALA A 40 -0.98 16.24 0.66
N ARG A 41 -1.59 16.16 -0.54
CA ARG A 41 -2.61 17.11 -1.02
C ARG A 41 -3.80 17.21 -0.08
N TYR A 42 -4.22 16.10 0.53
CA TYR A 42 -5.34 16.09 1.48
C TYR A 42 -4.91 16.35 2.93
N GLY A 43 -3.66 16.80 3.16
CA GLY A 43 -3.19 17.32 4.43
C GLY A 43 -2.43 16.35 5.33
N ALA A 44 -2.13 15.13 4.86
CA ALA A 44 -1.33 14.18 5.63
C ALA A 44 0.17 14.48 5.54
N THR A 45 0.91 14.22 6.63
CA THR A 45 2.35 14.04 6.58
C THR A 45 2.66 12.62 6.10
N VAL A 46 3.31 12.50 4.95
CA VAL A 46 3.56 11.20 4.32
C VAL A 46 4.98 10.72 4.57
N LEU A 47 5.12 9.52 5.10
CA LEU A 47 6.39 8.83 5.26
C LEU A 47 6.65 8.01 3.98
N LEU A 48 7.56 8.49 3.14
CA LEU A 48 7.86 7.96 1.81
C LEU A 48 8.87 6.80 1.92
N LEU A 49 8.39 5.55 1.96
CA LEU A 49 9.26 4.39 2.04
C LEU A 49 9.44 3.73 0.67
N GLY A 50 10.70 3.49 0.29
CA GLY A 50 11.02 2.83 -0.97
C GLY A 50 12.50 2.55 -1.15
N ARG A 51 12.84 1.73 -2.15
CA ARG A 51 14.22 1.28 -2.40
C ARG A 51 15.10 2.35 -3.03
N THR A 52 14.55 3.14 -3.94
CA THR A 52 15.32 4.07 -4.77
C THR A 52 15.23 5.47 -4.20
N GLN A 53 16.27 5.88 -3.46
CA GLN A 53 16.31 7.16 -2.75
C GLN A 53 16.04 8.36 -3.68
N SER A 54 16.66 8.43 -4.87
CA SER A 54 16.47 9.54 -5.80
C SER A 54 15.02 9.72 -6.28
N LYS A 55 14.24 8.62 -6.39
CA LYS A 55 12.81 8.71 -6.70
C LYS A 55 11.99 9.28 -5.54
N LEU A 56 12.39 8.97 -4.31
CA LEU A 56 11.75 9.51 -3.11
C LEU A 56 12.07 10.99 -2.95
N GLU A 57 13.32 11.40 -3.22
CA GLU A 57 13.75 12.80 -3.22
C GLU A 57 12.98 13.63 -4.26
N THR A 58 12.84 13.10 -5.48
CA THR A 58 12.03 13.76 -6.51
C THR A 58 10.57 13.98 -6.06
N LEU A 59 9.97 13.00 -5.41
CA LEU A 59 8.61 13.13 -4.89
C LEU A 59 8.54 14.07 -3.69
N TYR A 60 9.55 14.04 -2.82
CA TYR A 60 9.68 14.97 -1.70
C TYR A 60 9.68 16.42 -2.19
N ASP A 61 10.57 16.74 -3.15
CA ASP A 61 10.69 18.07 -3.72
C ASP A 61 9.38 18.55 -4.39
N GLU A 62 8.69 17.64 -5.09
CA GLU A 62 7.38 17.93 -5.68
C GLU A 62 6.32 18.26 -4.63
N ILE A 63 6.24 17.49 -3.56
CA ILE A 63 5.29 17.73 -2.46
C ILE A 63 5.57 19.09 -1.80
N GLU A 64 6.83 19.42 -1.53
CA GLU A 64 7.21 20.72 -0.96
C GLU A 64 6.93 21.88 -1.93
N ALA A 65 7.23 21.72 -3.21
CA ALA A 65 6.98 22.75 -4.23
C ALA A 65 5.48 23.06 -4.39
N LEU A 66 4.60 22.10 -4.11
CA LEU A 66 3.15 22.28 -4.10
C LEU A 66 2.62 22.89 -2.79
N GLY A 67 3.47 23.13 -1.80
CA GLY A 67 3.10 23.74 -0.52
C GLY A 67 2.33 22.77 0.41
N TYR A 68 2.44 21.47 0.22
CA TYR A 68 1.81 20.46 1.08
C TYR A 68 2.67 20.22 2.33
N ALA A 69 2.14 19.42 3.28
CA ALA A 69 2.89 19.07 4.49
C ALA A 69 4.20 18.33 4.12
N THR A 70 5.32 18.80 4.69
CA THR A 70 6.65 18.25 4.44
C THR A 70 6.68 16.74 4.70
N PRO A 71 7.01 15.90 3.72
CA PRO A 71 7.07 14.46 3.90
C PRO A 71 8.39 14.04 4.57
N ALA A 72 8.54 12.77 4.92
CA ALA A 72 9.81 12.20 5.37
C ALA A 72 10.25 11.07 4.43
N ILE A 73 11.55 11.02 4.08
CA ILE A 73 12.13 9.99 3.21
C ILE A 73 12.69 8.86 4.06
N LEU A 74 12.28 7.63 3.76
CA LEU A 74 12.67 6.40 4.46
C LEU A 74 13.19 5.36 3.44
N PRO A 75 14.48 5.41 3.04
CA PRO A 75 15.04 4.46 2.10
C PRO A 75 15.13 3.07 2.74
N MET A 76 14.48 2.07 2.13
CA MET A 76 14.56 0.67 2.58
C MET A 76 14.32 -0.29 1.41
N ASP A 77 15.21 -1.28 1.26
CA ASP A 77 15.09 -2.36 0.30
C ASP A 77 14.49 -3.60 0.97
N PHE A 78 13.23 -3.89 0.69
CA PHE A 78 12.52 -5.03 1.29
C PHE A 78 13.10 -6.41 0.94
N ALA A 79 13.83 -6.53 -0.16
CA ALA A 79 14.52 -7.78 -0.48
C ALA A 79 15.62 -8.09 0.56
N LYS A 80 16.21 -7.06 1.18
CA LYS A 80 17.32 -7.16 2.12
C LYS A 80 16.94 -6.83 3.57
N ALA A 81 15.82 -6.14 3.76
CA ALA A 81 15.41 -5.65 5.08
C ALA A 81 15.24 -6.79 6.09
N THR A 82 15.75 -6.54 7.29
CA THR A 82 15.61 -7.41 8.46
C THR A 82 14.53 -6.88 9.40
N PHE A 83 14.03 -7.73 10.28
CA PHE A 83 13.07 -7.31 11.30
C PHE A 83 13.69 -6.29 12.29
N ALA A 84 15.00 -6.39 12.57
CA ALA A 84 15.71 -5.42 13.39
C ALA A 84 15.66 -4.00 12.78
N GLN A 85 15.90 -3.87 11.46
CA GLN A 85 15.81 -2.58 10.77
C GLN A 85 14.37 -2.02 10.78
N MET A 86 13.34 -2.87 10.72
CA MET A 86 11.95 -2.42 10.83
C MET A 86 11.60 -1.95 12.25
N ASN A 87 12.19 -2.56 13.28
CA ASN A 87 12.07 -2.08 14.66
C ASN A 87 12.82 -0.75 14.87
N GLU A 88 14.00 -0.57 14.28
CA GLU A 88 14.71 0.72 14.28
C GLU A 88 13.86 1.82 13.62
N LEU A 89 13.22 1.52 12.48
CA LEU A 89 12.28 2.42 11.84
C LEU A 89 11.10 2.76 12.77
N SER A 90 10.56 1.77 13.47
CA SER A 90 9.47 1.99 14.44
C SER A 90 9.90 2.94 15.56
N LEU A 91 11.10 2.78 16.10
CA LEU A 91 11.65 3.67 17.13
C LEU A 91 11.85 5.09 16.60
N LEU A 92 12.32 5.24 15.36
CA LEU A 92 12.44 6.54 14.70
C LEU A 92 11.08 7.23 14.58
N ILE A 93 10.07 6.54 14.02
CA ILE A 93 8.71 7.09 13.88
C ILE A 93 8.11 7.41 15.27
N GLN A 94 8.33 6.56 16.26
CA GLN A 94 7.87 6.83 17.62
C GLN A 94 8.48 8.10 18.22
N LYS A 95 9.77 8.32 18.00
CA LYS A 95 10.48 9.50 18.50
C LYS A 95 9.99 10.79 17.85
N GLU A 96 9.77 10.77 16.53
CA GLU A 96 9.42 11.99 15.77
C GLU A 96 7.92 12.31 15.81
N PHE A 97 7.06 11.29 15.80
CA PHE A 97 5.61 11.46 15.65
C PHE A 97 4.78 10.89 16.82
N GLY A 98 5.30 9.89 17.54
CA GLY A 98 4.63 9.25 18.67
C GLY A 98 3.58 8.20 18.31
N TYR A 99 2.95 8.27 17.15
CA TYR A 99 1.90 7.38 16.64
C TYR A 99 1.95 7.29 15.11
N LEU A 100 1.12 6.40 14.54
CA LEU A 100 0.97 6.25 13.09
C LEU A 100 -0.50 6.03 12.74
N ASP A 101 -1.09 6.88 11.89
CA ASP A 101 -2.50 6.78 11.49
C ASP A 101 -2.74 5.80 10.35
N GLY A 102 -1.71 5.43 9.60
CA GLY A 102 -1.92 4.48 8.53
C GLY A 102 -0.68 3.95 7.85
N ILE A 103 -0.85 2.78 7.22
CA ILE A 103 0.14 2.18 6.35
C ILE A 103 -0.53 1.78 5.03
N VAL A 104 0.12 2.10 3.91
CA VAL A 104 -0.22 1.51 2.61
C VAL A 104 0.90 0.58 2.19
N HIS A 105 0.65 -0.71 2.26
CA HIS A 105 1.52 -1.75 1.70
C HIS A 105 1.30 -1.83 0.19
N ASN A 106 2.02 -1.00 -0.56
CA ASN A 106 1.93 -0.96 -2.01
C ASN A 106 3.21 -1.50 -2.68
N ALA A 107 4.36 -1.47 -2.00
CA ALA A 107 5.60 -2.03 -2.54
C ALA A 107 5.41 -3.47 -3.01
N GLY A 108 5.95 -3.78 -4.17
CA GLY A 108 5.90 -5.13 -4.72
C GLY A 108 6.73 -5.27 -5.99
N ILE A 109 7.10 -6.50 -6.29
CA ILE A 109 7.78 -6.90 -7.53
C ILE A 109 6.98 -7.99 -8.22
N LEU A 110 7.03 -8.01 -9.55
CA LEU A 110 6.27 -8.97 -10.37
C LEU A 110 6.91 -10.38 -10.33
N GLY A 111 8.23 -10.45 -10.32
CA GLY A 111 8.95 -11.69 -10.56
C GLY A 111 8.82 -12.17 -12.00
N ALA A 112 8.87 -13.49 -12.22
CA ALA A 112 8.76 -14.11 -13.53
C ALA A 112 7.32 -14.55 -13.84
N LEU A 113 6.91 -14.41 -15.10
CA LEU A 113 5.66 -14.98 -15.63
C LEU A 113 6.01 -16.28 -16.37
N THR A 114 5.98 -17.40 -15.64
CA THR A 114 6.41 -18.71 -16.12
C THR A 114 5.60 -19.85 -15.47
N PRO A 115 5.53 -21.05 -16.05
CA PRO A 115 4.97 -22.21 -15.38
C PRO A 115 5.59 -22.43 -14.00
N LEU A 116 4.78 -22.84 -13.03
CA LEU A 116 5.24 -22.95 -11.64
C LEU A 116 6.37 -23.98 -11.46
N GLU A 117 6.33 -25.08 -12.22
CA GLU A 117 7.38 -26.09 -12.22
C GLU A 117 8.74 -25.62 -12.76
N MET A 118 8.74 -24.50 -13.52
CA MET A 118 9.95 -23.89 -14.08
C MET A 118 10.35 -22.60 -13.32
N TYR A 119 9.65 -22.29 -12.24
CA TYR A 119 9.90 -21.03 -11.53
C TYR A 119 11.23 -21.11 -10.77
N ASP A 120 12.11 -20.14 -11.01
CA ASP A 120 13.39 -20.07 -10.28
C ASP A 120 13.15 -19.87 -8.78
N PRO A 121 13.66 -20.77 -7.89
CA PRO A 121 13.44 -20.69 -6.45
C PRO A 121 13.95 -19.37 -5.83
N ILE A 122 15.06 -18.82 -6.30
CA ILE A 122 15.63 -17.57 -5.78
C ILE A 122 14.69 -16.41 -6.08
N THR A 123 14.21 -16.31 -7.31
CA THR A 123 13.22 -15.30 -7.72
C THR A 123 11.91 -15.50 -6.95
N PHE A 124 11.48 -16.73 -6.70
CA PHE A 124 10.29 -17.02 -5.90
C PHE A 124 10.43 -16.47 -4.48
N GLU A 125 11.54 -16.77 -3.81
CA GLU A 125 11.82 -16.31 -2.46
C GLU A 125 11.90 -14.78 -2.39
N GLU A 126 12.51 -14.12 -3.38
CA GLU A 126 12.59 -12.67 -3.44
C GLU A 126 11.19 -12.04 -3.55
N VAL A 127 10.33 -12.56 -4.43
CA VAL A 127 8.95 -12.09 -4.57
C VAL A 127 8.17 -12.27 -3.26
N MET A 128 8.26 -13.43 -2.63
CA MET A 128 7.60 -13.69 -1.34
C MET A 128 8.14 -12.79 -0.24
N LYS A 129 9.45 -12.55 -0.22
CA LYS A 129 10.09 -11.66 0.75
C LYS A 129 9.57 -10.23 0.62
N VAL A 130 9.57 -9.67 -0.59
CA VAL A 130 9.18 -8.28 -0.84
C VAL A 130 7.67 -8.07 -0.70
N ASN A 131 6.88 -8.97 -1.30
CA ASN A 131 5.44 -8.75 -1.43
C ASN A 131 4.62 -9.24 -0.24
N PHE A 132 5.14 -10.16 0.57
CA PHE A 132 4.39 -10.80 1.66
C PHE A 132 5.10 -10.71 3.01
N THR A 133 6.35 -11.22 3.11
CA THR A 133 7.07 -11.27 4.39
C THR A 133 7.38 -9.86 4.92
N ALA A 134 7.83 -8.94 4.05
CA ALA A 134 8.16 -7.58 4.46
C ALA A 134 6.92 -6.79 4.94
N PRO A 135 5.76 -6.81 4.26
CA PRO A 135 4.50 -6.27 4.80
C PRO A 135 4.12 -6.81 6.17
N PHE A 136 4.25 -8.13 6.40
CA PHE A 136 4.02 -8.74 7.71
C PHE A 136 4.95 -8.15 8.77
N MET A 137 6.27 -8.21 8.53
CA MET A 137 7.28 -7.73 9.47
C MET A 137 7.12 -6.24 9.79
N LEU A 138 6.82 -5.43 8.77
CA LEU A 138 6.62 -3.99 8.94
C LEU A 138 5.36 -3.68 9.74
N THR A 139 4.24 -4.36 9.44
CA THR A 139 3.00 -4.23 10.22
C THR A 139 3.24 -4.59 11.68
N GLN A 140 3.93 -5.72 11.94
CA GLN A 140 4.25 -6.17 13.29
C GLN A 140 5.12 -5.15 14.04
N ALA A 141 6.18 -4.62 13.42
CA ALA A 141 7.07 -3.63 14.03
C ALA A 141 6.36 -2.30 14.35
N LEU A 142 5.39 -1.90 13.52
CA LEU A 142 4.65 -0.64 13.66
C LEU A 142 3.31 -0.80 14.42
N PHE A 143 2.93 -2.01 14.79
CA PHE A 143 1.61 -2.29 15.38
C PHE A 143 1.33 -1.44 16.62
N GLY A 144 2.32 -1.30 17.51
CA GLY A 144 2.20 -0.46 18.70
C GLY A 144 1.95 1.03 18.41
N LEU A 145 2.46 1.55 17.29
CA LEU A 145 2.23 2.94 16.86
C LEU A 145 0.83 3.12 16.25
N LEU A 146 0.36 2.13 15.49
CA LEU A 146 -1.01 2.11 14.97
C LEU A 146 -2.04 2.08 16.10
N MET A 147 -1.77 1.31 17.15
CA MET A 147 -2.65 1.23 18.33
C MET A 147 -2.72 2.52 19.15
N LYS A 148 -1.75 3.43 19.01
CA LYS A 148 -1.75 4.74 19.68
C LYS A 148 -2.56 5.80 18.91
N ALA A 149 -2.83 5.58 17.63
CA ALA A 149 -3.60 6.52 16.83
C ALA A 149 -5.09 6.50 17.21
N LYS A 150 -5.75 7.63 17.05
CA LYS A 150 -7.21 7.76 17.29
C LYS A 150 -8.03 6.92 16.29
N SER A 151 -7.53 6.78 15.07
CA SER A 151 -8.18 6.03 14.00
C SER A 151 -7.13 5.61 12.97
N ALA A 152 -6.62 4.38 13.08
CA ALA A 152 -5.61 3.85 12.18
C ALA A 152 -6.19 2.98 11.07
N SER A 153 -5.56 3.01 9.89
CA SER A 153 -5.95 2.20 8.74
C SER A 153 -4.73 1.57 8.06
N VAL A 154 -4.77 0.26 7.87
CA VAL A 154 -3.75 -0.47 7.11
C VAL A 154 -4.38 -0.96 5.81
N ILE A 155 -3.78 -0.60 4.69
CA ILE A 155 -4.23 -0.97 3.35
C ILE A 155 -3.17 -1.86 2.70
N PHE A 156 -3.58 -3.05 2.26
CA PHE A 156 -2.76 -3.94 1.43
C PHE A 156 -3.16 -3.80 -0.03
N THR A 157 -2.22 -3.45 -0.90
CA THR A 157 -2.45 -3.44 -2.35
C THR A 157 -2.32 -4.86 -2.90
N SER A 158 -3.45 -5.47 -3.24
CA SER A 158 -3.55 -6.79 -3.87
C SER A 158 -3.59 -6.69 -5.41
N SER A 159 -4.22 -7.63 -6.04
CA SER A 159 -4.38 -7.76 -7.49
C SER A 159 -5.53 -8.71 -7.81
N SER A 160 -6.07 -8.65 -9.01
CA SER A 160 -7.04 -9.63 -9.49
C SER A 160 -6.54 -11.08 -9.42
N VAL A 161 -5.23 -11.30 -9.45
CA VAL A 161 -4.61 -12.63 -9.29
C VAL A 161 -4.43 -13.05 -7.83
N GLY A 162 -4.58 -12.14 -6.88
CA GLY A 162 -4.71 -12.46 -5.45
C GLY A 162 -6.06 -13.13 -5.17
N ALA A 163 -7.15 -12.51 -5.62
CA ALA A 163 -8.49 -13.07 -5.48
C ALA A 163 -8.71 -14.36 -6.31
N LYS A 164 -8.19 -14.40 -7.54
CA LYS A 164 -8.29 -15.57 -8.44
C LYS A 164 -6.94 -15.82 -9.13
N PRO A 165 -6.10 -16.70 -8.57
CA PRO A 165 -4.83 -17.08 -9.17
C PRO A 165 -4.99 -17.60 -10.60
N ARG A 166 -3.99 -17.33 -11.45
CA ARG A 166 -3.97 -17.75 -12.86
C ARG A 166 -2.63 -18.39 -13.18
N ALA A 167 -2.63 -19.28 -14.17
CA ALA A 167 -1.40 -19.88 -14.71
C ALA A 167 -0.38 -18.80 -15.07
N PHE A 168 0.89 -19.11 -14.88
CA PHE A 168 2.08 -18.29 -15.14
C PHE A 168 2.32 -17.12 -14.14
N TRP A 169 1.41 -16.85 -13.19
CA TRP A 169 1.57 -15.77 -12.23
C TRP A 169 2.31 -16.18 -10.94
N GLY A 170 2.62 -17.43 -10.76
CA GLY A 170 3.49 -18.03 -9.74
C GLY A 170 3.54 -17.30 -8.40
N ALA A 171 4.74 -16.92 -7.98
CA ALA A 171 5.00 -16.27 -6.70
C ALA A 171 4.20 -14.96 -6.52
N TYR A 172 4.00 -14.18 -7.58
CA TYR A 172 3.23 -12.94 -7.49
C TYR A 172 1.79 -13.20 -7.04
N ALA A 173 1.08 -14.13 -7.69
CA ALA A 173 -0.29 -14.47 -7.32
C ALA A 173 -0.39 -15.00 -5.89
N LEU A 174 0.52 -15.91 -5.52
CA LEU A 174 0.59 -16.47 -4.16
C LEU A 174 0.86 -15.39 -3.12
N SER A 175 1.78 -14.45 -3.39
CA SER A 175 2.07 -13.35 -2.48
C SER A 175 0.86 -12.42 -2.29
N LYS A 176 0.11 -12.12 -3.36
CA LYS A 176 -1.08 -11.26 -3.28
C LYS A 176 -2.26 -11.95 -2.60
N GLN A 177 -2.44 -13.25 -2.82
CA GLN A 177 -3.42 -14.06 -2.07
C GLN A 177 -3.06 -14.12 -0.58
N GLY A 178 -1.77 -14.27 -0.26
CA GLY A 178 -1.28 -14.22 1.12
C GLY A 178 -1.58 -12.89 1.81
N LEU A 179 -1.46 -11.75 1.10
CA LEU A 179 -1.82 -10.43 1.66
C LEU A 179 -3.31 -10.32 2.01
N GLU A 180 -4.19 -10.86 1.17
CA GLU A 180 -5.64 -10.89 1.46
C GLU A 180 -5.92 -11.71 2.72
N GLY A 181 -5.35 -12.91 2.83
CA GLY A 181 -5.45 -13.74 4.02
C GLY A 181 -4.84 -13.08 5.28
N MET A 182 -3.72 -12.37 5.13
CA MET A 182 -3.11 -11.61 6.23
C MET A 182 -4.03 -10.48 6.71
N SER A 183 -4.66 -9.75 5.79
CA SER A 183 -5.64 -8.71 6.12
C SER A 183 -6.81 -9.27 6.91
N ASP A 184 -7.32 -10.43 6.51
CA ASP A 184 -8.43 -11.10 7.20
C ASP A 184 -8.04 -11.55 8.61
N ILE A 185 -6.85 -12.13 8.80
CA ILE A 185 -6.33 -12.55 10.10
C ILE A 185 -6.21 -11.33 11.03
N PHE A 186 -5.53 -10.26 10.60
CA PHE A 186 -5.41 -9.04 11.40
C PHE A 186 -6.78 -8.43 11.73
N THR A 187 -7.73 -8.47 10.79
CA THR A 187 -9.09 -7.98 11.03
C THR A 187 -9.79 -8.77 12.14
N GLN A 188 -9.68 -10.11 12.13
CA GLN A 188 -10.27 -10.97 13.14
C GLN A 188 -9.60 -10.79 14.51
N GLU A 189 -8.27 -10.73 14.56
CA GLU A 189 -7.51 -10.54 15.80
C GLU A 189 -7.77 -9.16 16.44
N THR A 190 -8.07 -8.15 15.61
CA THR A 190 -8.35 -6.78 16.08
C THR A 190 -9.83 -6.41 16.10
N GLN A 191 -10.74 -7.38 16.02
CA GLN A 191 -12.19 -7.12 15.96
C GLN A 191 -12.72 -6.29 17.13
N ASN A 192 -12.12 -6.43 18.32
CA ASN A 192 -12.47 -5.68 19.52
C ASN A 192 -11.80 -4.30 19.61
N HIS A 193 -10.89 -3.96 18.70
CA HIS A 193 -10.26 -2.66 18.60
C HIS A 193 -11.00 -1.79 17.57
N THR A 194 -11.74 -0.80 18.05
CA THR A 194 -12.56 0.05 17.19
C THR A 194 -11.74 1.04 16.36
N THR A 195 -10.50 1.30 16.77
CA THR A 195 -9.64 2.34 16.20
C THR A 195 -8.70 1.84 15.11
N LEU A 196 -8.52 0.52 14.93
CA LEU A 196 -7.61 -0.05 13.93
C LEU A 196 -8.38 -0.86 12.89
N ARG A 197 -8.10 -0.62 11.62
CA ARG A 197 -8.77 -1.24 10.47
C ARG A 197 -7.73 -1.82 9.51
N PHE A 198 -8.03 -3.01 8.98
CA PHE A 198 -7.29 -3.63 7.91
C PHE A 198 -8.20 -3.83 6.72
N ASN A 199 -7.76 -3.42 5.54
CA ASN A 199 -8.50 -3.62 4.30
C ASN A 199 -7.53 -3.91 3.15
N THR A 200 -8.04 -4.47 2.09
CA THR A 200 -7.28 -4.76 0.88
C THR A 200 -7.85 -3.97 -0.30
N ILE A 201 -7.01 -3.46 -1.17
CA ILE A 201 -7.41 -2.84 -2.43
C ILE A 201 -6.86 -3.66 -3.60
N ASN A 202 -7.74 -4.03 -4.52
CA ASN A 202 -7.37 -4.48 -5.85
C ASN A 202 -7.46 -3.27 -6.81
N PRO A 203 -6.32 -2.73 -7.26
CA PRO A 203 -6.31 -1.55 -8.14
C PRO A 203 -6.85 -1.84 -9.54
N GLY A 204 -6.90 -3.12 -9.94
CA GLY A 204 -7.22 -3.52 -11.30
C GLY A 204 -6.07 -3.28 -12.28
N ALA A 205 -6.37 -3.29 -13.57
CA ALA A 205 -5.40 -3.01 -14.64
C ALA A 205 -5.12 -1.50 -14.68
N THR A 206 -3.99 -1.09 -14.13
CA THR A 206 -3.60 0.32 -13.97
C THR A 206 -2.32 0.61 -14.74
N ARG A 207 -2.25 1.77 -15.39
CA ARG A 207 -1.10 2.24 -16.19
C ARG A 207 0.11 2.47 -15.26
N THR A 208 0.98 1.47 -15.19
CA THR A 208 2.21 1.48 -14.38
C THR A 208 3.34 0.76 -15.11
N ASN A 209 4.58 1.01 -14.72
CA ASN A 209 5.74 0.29 -15.24
C ASN A 209 5.62 -1.23 -15.00
N MET A 210 5.11 -1.67 -13.86
CA MET A 210 4.86 -3.09 -13.57
C MET A 210 3.84 -3.69 -14.56
N ARG A 211 2.78 -2.97 -14.88
CA ARG A 211 1.77 -3.42 -15.87
C ARG A 211 2.38 -3.55 -17.26
N ALA A 212 3.16 -2.58 -17.69
CA ALA A 212 3.85 -2.62 -18.98
C ALA A 212 4.81 -3.81 -19.10
N HIS A 213 5.49 -4.18 -18.02
CA HIS A 213 6.33 -5.39 -17.99
C HIS A 213 5.50 -6.68 -18.05
N ALA A 214 4.36 -6.73 -17.37
CA ALA A 214 3.49 -7.91 -17.38
C ALA A 214 2.77 -8.11 -18.73
N PHE A 215 2.48 -7.04 -19.45
CA PHE A 215 1.73 -7.03 -20.71
C PHE A 215 2.36 -6.07 -21.72
N PRO A 216 3.52 -6.43 -22.32
CA PRO A 216 4.26 -5.53 -23.23
C PRO A 216 3.49 -5.13 -24.50
N GLY A 217 2.52 -5.93 -24.91
CA GLY A 217 1.69 -5.65 -26.11
C GLY A 217 0.38 -4.90 -25.83
N GLU A 218 0.11 -4.52 -24.57
CA GLU A 218 -1.11 -3.81 -24.20
C GLU A 218 -0.96 -2.29 -24.45
N ASP A 219 -1.97 -1.67 -25.06
CA ASP A 219 -1.96 -0.20 -25.23
C ASP A 219 -2.11 0.49 -23.85
N PRO A 220 -1.10 1.23 -23.38
CA PRO A 220 -1.19 1.93 -22.09
C PRO A 220 -2.34 2.93 -22.02
N ASN A 221 -2.83 3.44 -23.16
CA ASN A 221 -3.93 4.41 -23.21
C ASN A 221 -5.30 3.76 -22.98
N SER A 222 -5.40 2.44 -23.10
CA SER A 222 -6.60 1.69 -22.75
C SER A 222 -6.75 1.47 -21.24
N LEU A 223 -5.73 1.80 -20.45
CA LEU A 223 -5.68 1.58 -19.02
C LEU A 223 -5.97 2.86 -18.23
N LYS A 224 -6.67 2.72 -17.11
CA LYS A 224 -6.79 3.81 -16.15
C LYS A 224 -5.43 4.18 -15.57
N THR A 225 -5.26 5.48 -15.34
CA THR A 225 -4.09 5.99 -14.62
C THR A 225 -4.20 5.74 -13.12
N PRO A 226 -3.11 5.82 -12.34
CA PRO A 226 -3.18 5.74 -10.88
C PRO A 226 -4.10 6.80 -10.25
N GLU A 227 -4.19 8.00 -10.84
CA GLU A 227 -5.07 9.09 -10.38
C GLU A 227 -6.56 8.74 -10.49
N GLU A 228 -6.94 7.98 -11.52
CA GLU A 228 -8.34 7.58 -11.76
C GLU A 228 -8.83 6.50 -10.79
N ILE A 229 -7.91 5.87 -10.05
CA ILE A 229 -8.24 4.80 -9.10
C ILE A 229 -7.94 5.17 -7.64
N ILE A 230 -7.61 6.44 -7.38
CA ILE A 230 -7.07 6.89 -6.10
C ILE A 230 -8.11 6.99 -4.97
N THR A 231 -9.37 7.25 -5.31
CA THR A 231 -10.43 7.55 -4.35
C THR A 231 -10.55 6.52 -3.22
N PRO A 232 -10.58 5.20 -3.47
CA PRO A 232 -10.63 4.20 -2.41
C PRO A 232 -9.44 4.27 -1.44
N TYR A 233 -8.22 4.55 -1.94
CA TYR A 233 -7.03 4.70 -1.09
C TYR A 233 -7.18 5.87 -0.13
N ILE A 234 -7.66 7.03 -0.60
CA ILE A 234 -7.86 8.21 0.24
C ILE A 234 -8.99 7.95 1.22
N TYR A 235 -10.14 7.49 0.73
CA TYR A 235 -11.32 7.27 1.57
C TYR A 235 -11.04 6.33 2.74
N LEU A 236 -10.36 5.21 2.52
CA LEU A 236 -10.04 4.24 3.57
C LEU A 236 -9.10 4.81 4.65
N MET A 237 -8.41 5.92 4.40
CA MET A 237 -7.58 6.61 5.39
C MET A 237 -8.34 7.68 6.17
N THR A 238 -9.55 8.07 5.74
CA THR A 238 -10.39 9.03 6.47
C THR A 238 -11.07 8.41 7.68
N ASP A 239 -11.56 9.23 8.57
CA ASP A 239 -12.36 8.79 9.73
C ASP A 239 -13.77 8.32 9.31
N ASP A 240 -14.28 8.82 8.18
CA ASP A 240 -15.56 8.38 7.60
C ASP A 240 -15.56 6.88 7.24
N ALA A 241 -14.38 6.31 7.01
CA ALA A 241 -14.21 4.88 6.76
C ALA A 241 -14.13 4.03 8.05
N SER A 242 -14.45 4.57 9.23
CA SER A 242 -14.33 3.87 10.52
C SER A 242 -15.07 2.53 10.58
N GLY A 243 -16.17 2.38 9.85
CA GLY A 243 -16.95 1.14 9.75
C GLY A 243 -16.47 0.16 8.66
N VAL A 244 -15.42 0.49 7.90
CA VAL A 244 -14.91 -0.36 6.79
C VAL A 244 -13.74 -1.19 7.29
N LYS A 245 -13.97 -2.48 7.55
CA LYS A 245 -12.97 -3.44 8.03
C LYS A 245 -13.08 -4.76 7.27
N GLY A 246 -11.94 -5.41 6.99
CA GLY A 246 -11.88 -6.73 6.37
C GLY A 246 -12.46 -6.77 4.95
N GLN A 247 -12.39 -5.65 4.23
CA GLN A 247 -12.94 -5.56 2.88
C GLN A 247 -11.84 -5.69 1.83
N VAL A 248 -12.17 -6.36 0.72
CA VAL A 248 -11.35 -6.36 -0.50
C VAL A 248 -12.04 -5.45 -1.51
N ILE A 249 -11.52 -4.22 -1.68
CA ILE A 249 -12.13 -3.19 -2.53
C ILE A 249 -11.56 -3.27 -3.94
N ASP A 250 -12.40 -3.55 -4.93
CA ASP A 250 -12.04 -3.44 -6.36
C ASP A 250 -12.19 -2.00 -6.84
N CYS A 251 -11.07 -1.37 -7.29
CA CYS A 251 -11.12 -0.03 -7.90
C CYS A 251 -11.77 -0.05 -9.29
N GLN A 252 -11.69 -1.17 -10.00
CA GLN A 252 -12.16 -1.35 -11.35
C GLN A 252 -12.97 -2.65 -11.48
N PRO A 253 -14.20 -2.71 -10.92
CA PRO A 253 -15.04 -3.89 -11.06
C PRO A 253 -15.42 -4.11 -12.54
N LYS A 254 -15.54 -5.40 -12.92
CA LYS A 254 -16.00 -5.77 -14.26
C LYS A 254 -17.51 -5.68 -14.35
#